data_cab73ac45e45c426a3e096ec5fafb1b7
#
_entry.id   cab73ac45e45c426a3e096ec5fafb1b7
#
_cell.length_a   1.000
_cell.length_b   1.000
_cell.length_c   1.000
_cell.angle_alpha   90.00
_cell.angle_beta   90.00
_cell.angle_gamma   90.00
#
_symmetry.space_group_name_H-M   'P 1'
#
loop_
_entity.id
_entity.type
_entity.pdbx_description
1 polymer ?
#
loop_
_entity_poly.entity_id
_entity_poly.type
_entity_poly.pdbx_seq_one_letter_code
_entity_poly.pdbx_strand_id
1 'polypeptide(L)'
;FDLIADMLVNPRFDEADLRAEQKVIIEEMKMVEDSPEDHLGDLFNEAVFGSHPLGMSIAGTPETVRSFDPEKTRKYFVETYNAGNLVIAAAGNVEHDALLELTAKTFSTQRPQGTRRETIYKDSASSAVSALDLPPSLAAPIIIKQNPNLEQAHLIIATPLVAATDERRYAADLLSNIIGGGTSSRLWQKIREERGLAYSVGASAVMYQDVGMFSIFAGTSPDQVEEVVELAIAEMRDVAKNGVTVDELDLAKAQTTASILLGLEDSAGRAATLAQSEMVHGRQISLDEALTAINAVTPDEIHALTNEHFRTENVMFAALGDLKDITIGREHLAI
;
A
#
# COMPACT_ATOMS: atom_id res chain seq x y z
N PHE A 1 24.25 0.77 -13.85
CA PHE A 1 23.55 -0.32 -14.53
C PHE A 1 24.30 -1.66 -14.39
N ASP A 2 25.58 -1.74 -14.77
CA ASP A 2 26.36 -2.98 -14.80
C ASP A 2 26.36 -3.74 -13.48
N LEU A 3 26.49 -3.05 -12.34
CA LEU A 3 26.48 -3.68 -11.02
C LEU A 3 25.12 -4.35 -10.73
N ILE A 4 24.00 -3.63 -10.93
CA ILE A 4 22.66 -4.18 -10.71
C ILE A 4 22.38 -5.33 -11.68
N ALA A 5 22.79 -5.17 -12.93
CA ALA A 5 22.63 -6.19 -13.97
C ALA A 5 23.42 -7.49 -13.62
N ASP A 6 24.64 -7.35 -13.11
CA ASP A 6 25.46 -8.51 -12.67
C ASP A 6 24.82 -9.25 -11.50
N MET A 7 24.27 -8.53 -10.52
CA MET A 7 23.54 -9.13 -9.40
C MET A 7 22.31 -9.93 -9.85
N LEU A 8 21.62 -9.47 -10.91
CA LEU A 8 20.44 -10.15 -11.48
C LEU A 8 20.81 -11.33 -12.40
N VAL A 9 21.96 -11.28 -13.09
CA VAL A 9 22.34 -12.30 -14.07
C VAL A 9 23.21 -13.38 -13.44
N ASN A 10 24.04 -13.04 -12.46
CA ASN A 10 25.04 -13.89 -11.83
C ASN A 10 24.90 -13.99 -10.30
N PRO A 11 23.71 -14.26 -9.73
CA PRO A 11 23.54 -14.37 -8.29
C PRO A 11 24.29 -15.59 -7.74
N ARG A 12 24.92 -15.44 -6.57
CA ARG A 12 25.76 -16.49 -6.00
C ARG A 12 24.98 -17.51 -5.16
N PHE A 13 24.17 -17.10 -4.22
CA PHE A 13 23.44 -17.96 -3.27
C PHE A 13 24.32 -19.00 -2.57
N ASP A 14 25.48 -18.57 -2.06
CA ASP A 14 26.37 -19.44 -1.29
C ASP A 14 25.72 -19.85 0.03
N GLU A 15 25.89 -21.10 0.44
CA GLU A 15 25.23 -21.65 1.64
C GLU A 15 25.54 -20.84 2.90
N ALA A 16 26.82 -20.39 3.05
CA ALA A 16 27.24 -19.61 4.20
C ALA A 16 26.53 -18.23 4.26
N ASP A 17 26.38 -17.59 3.10
CA ASP A 17 25.71 -16.28 2.98
C ASP A 17 24.20 -16.42 3.24
N LEU A 18 23.55 -17.46 2.71
CA LEU A 18 22.14 -17.74 2.98
C LEU A 18 21.89 -18.01 4.47
N ARG A 19 22.77 -18.75 5.15
CA ARG A 19 22.65 -18.97 6.60
C ARG A 19 22.85 -17.70 7.42
N ALA A 20 23.69 -16.79 6.96
CA ALA A 20 23.87 -15.50 7.61
C ALA A 20 22.60 -14.63 7.42
N GLU A 21 22.07 -14.58 6.20
CA GLU A 21 20.86 -13.82 5.85
C GLU A 21 19.60 -14.34 6.57
N GLN A 22 19.46 -15.66 6.69
CA GLN A 22 18.37 -16.25 7.49
C GLN A 22 18.32 -15.72 8.93
N LYS A 23 19.49 -15.50 9.54
CA LYS A 23 19.53 -14.93 10.90
C LYS A 23 19.14 -13.46 10.90
N VAL A 24 19.58 -12.70 9.90
CA VAL A 24 19.21 -11.29 9.74
C VAL A 24 17.70 -11.15 9.58
N ILE A 25 17.10 -11.89 8.65
CA ILE A 25 15.64 -11.87 8.42
C ILE A 25 14.86 -12.24 9.69
N ILE A 26 15.32 -13.23 10.46
CA ILE A 26 14.66 -13.60 11.72
C ILE A 26 14.77 -12.48 12.78
N GLU A 27 15.87 -11.73 12.80
CA GLU A 27 15.98 -10.55 13.67
C GLU A 27 15.10 -9.38 13.15
N GLU A 28 14.99 -9.18 11.83
CA GLU A 28 14.05 -8.21 11.23
C GLU A 28 12.59 -8.52 11.58
N MET A 29 12.19 -9.82 11.58
CA MET A 29 10.86 -10.22 12.06
C MET A 29 10.59 -9.76 13.49
N LYS A 30 11.58 -9.90 14.38
CA LYS A 30 11.44 -9.43 15.77
C LYS A 30 11.31 -7.90 15.85
N MET A 31 12.06 -7.18 14.99
CA MET A 31 11.93 -5.72 14.91
C MET A 31 10.51 -5.29 14.51
N VAL A 32 9.87 -6.01 13.58
CA VAL A 32 8.46 -5.77 13.23
C VAL A 32 7.54 -6.09 14.41
N GLU A 33 7.75 -7.21 15.12
CA GLU A 33 6.98 -7.55 16.33
C GLU A 33 7.15 -6.51 17.45
N ASP A 34 8.33 -5.89 17.56
CA ASP A 34 8.65 -4.84 18.53
C ASP A 34 8.15 -3.45 18.10
N SER A 35 7.75 -3.27 16.83
CA SER A 35 7.12 -2.05 16.29
C SER A 35 5.59 -2.20 16.36
N PRO A 36 4.89 -1.49 17.26
CA PRO A 36 3.45 -1.69 17.43
C PRO A 36 2.63 -1.39 16.18
N GLU A 37 3.03 -0.38 15.39
CA GLU A 37 2.34 0.01 14.15
C GLU A 37 2.50 -1.06 13.07
N ASP A 38 3.73 -1.57 12.85
CA ASP A 38 4.01 -2.60 11.87
C ASP A 38 3.36 -3.93 12.25
N HIS A 39 3.46 -4.32 13.54
CA HIS A 39 2.82 -5.52 14.05
C HIS A 39 1.29 -5.47 13.92
N LEU A 40 0.67 -4.32 14.22
CA LEU A 40 -0.76 -4.13 14.02
C LEU A 40 -1.14 -4.21 12.54
N GLY A 41 -0.32 -3.66 11.65
CA GLY A 41 -0.48 -3.76 10.20
C GLY A 41 -0.49 -5.20 9.69
N ASP A 42 0.45 -6.03 10.15
CA ASP A 42 0.52 -7.45 9.79
C ASP A 42 -0.72 -8.21 10.29
N LEU A 43 -1.10 -8.04 11.55
CA LEU A 43 -2.31 -8.65 12.13
C LEU A 43 -3.59 -8.23 11.38
N PHE A 44 -3.67 -6.97 11.00
CA PHE A 44 -4.78 -6.41 10.24
C PHE A 44 -4.85 -7.04 8.85
N ASN A 45 -3.75 -7.05 8.10
CA ASN A 45 -3.70 -7.62 6.76
C ASN A 45 -4.02 -9.12 6.74
N GLU A 46 -3.47 -9.90 7.67
CA GLU A 46 -3.78 -11.32 7.83
C GLU A 46 -5.28 -11.55 8.02
N ALA A 47 -5.93 -10.78 8.89
CA ALA A 47 -7.35 -10.95 9.19
C ALA A 47 -8.27 -10.45 8.07
N VAL A 48 -7.87 -9.41 7.33
CA VAL A 48 -8.66 -8.84 6.22
C VAL A 48 -8.56 -9.69 4.97
N PHE A 49 -7.36 -10.10 4.60
CA PHE A 49 -7.09 -10.80 3.34
C PHE A 49 -7.05 -12.33 3.48
N GLY A 50 -6.94 -12.86 4.72
CA GLY A 50 -6.92 -14.30 4.99
C GLY A 50 -5.81 -15.04 4.24
N SER A 51 -6.19 -16.01 3.42
CA SER A 51 -5.24 -16.82 2.63
C SER A 51 -4.74 -16.15 1.34
N HIS A 52 -5.21 -14.95 1.02
CA HIS A 52 -4.71 -14.20 -0.11
C HIS A 52 -3.26 -13.75 0.12
N PRO A 53 -2.39 -13.63 -0.90
CA PRO A 53 -1.00 -13.18 -0.72
C PRO A 53 -0.82 -11.86 0.03
N LEU A 54 -1.76 -10.92 -0.10
CA LEU A 54 -1.74 -9.65 0.66
C LEU A 54 -1.93 -9.83 2.18
N GLY A 55 -2.47 -10.96 2.63
CA GLY A 55 -2.59 -11.34 4.04
C GLY A 55 -1.39 -12.10 4.59
N MET A 56 -0.41 -12.43 3.75
CA MET A 56 0.79 -13.14 4.19
C MET A 56 1.87 -12.13 4.62
N SER A 57 2.54 -12.41 5.76
CA SER A 57 3.70 -11.62 6.15
C SER A 57 4.78 -11.68 5.06
N ILE A 58 5.33 -10.51 4.69
CA ILE A 58 6.38 -10.39 3.65
C ILE A 58 7.62 -11.20 4.03
N ALA A 59 8.01 -11.18 5.30
CA ALA A 59 9.16 -11.92 5.81
C ALA A 59 8.88 -13.43 6.00
N GLY A 60 7.61 -13.85 5.95
CA GLY A 60 7.19 -15.23 6.20
C GLY A 60 7.22 -15.61 7.68
N THR A 61 7.65 -16.84 7.99
CA THR A 61 7.83 -17.31 9.36
C THR A 61 9.28 -17.80 9.58
N PRO A 62 9.76 -17.86 10.84
CA PRO A 62 11.10 -18.40 11.12
C PRO A 62 11.31 -19.81 10.53
N GLU A 63 10.27 -20.64 10.46
CA GLU A 63 10.32 -21.99 9.88
C GLU A 63 10.48 -21.92 8.36
N THR A 64 9.72 -21.07 7.68
CA THR A 64 9.84 -20.89 6.22
C THR A 64 11.20 -20.34 5.85
N VAL A 65 11.70 -19.33 6.57
CA VAL A 65 13.04 -18.76 6.34
C VAL A 65 14.14 -19.80 6.51
N ARG A 66 14.11 -20.58 7.59
CA ARG A 66 15.09 -21.66 7.81
C ARG A 66 15.01 -22.79 6.77
N SER A 67 13.89 -22.92 6.07
CA SER A 67 13.69 -23.95 5.05
C SER A 67 14.34 -23.64 3.70
N PHE A 68 14.82 -22.41 3.49
CA PHE A 68 15.50 -22.04 2.26
C PHE A 68 16.94 -22.59 2.24
N ASP A 69 17.30 -23.19 1.13
CA ASP A 69 18.64 -23.66 0.80
C ASP A 69 19.06 -23.07 -0.58
N PRO A 70 20.31 -23.25 -1.00
CA PRO A 70 20.79 -22.72 -2.29
C PRO A 70 20.00 -23.21 -3.50
N GLU A 71 19.53 -24.46 -3.50
CA GLU A 71 18.78 -25.05 -4.61
C GLU A 71 17.39 -24.42 -4.71
N LYS A 72 16.64 -24.40 -3.61
CA LYS A 72 15.29 -23.80 -3.53
C LYS A 72 15.32 -22.31 -3.87
N THR A 73 16.30 -21.56 -3.33
CA THR A 73 16.45 -20.14 -3.59
C THR A 73 16.78 -19.86 -5.05
N ARG A 74 17.72 -20.62 -5.63
CA ARG A 74 18.09 -20.48 -7.05
C ARG A 74 16.94 -20.84 -7.98
N LYS A 75 16.19 -21.89 -7.66
CA LYS A 75 15.02 -22.30 -8.44
C LYS A 75 13.99 -21.16 -8.50
N TYR A 76 13.60 -20.62 -7.34
CA TYR A 76 12.67 -19.50 -7.26
C TYR A 76 13.18 -18.27 -8.03
N PHE A 77 14.46 -17.96 -7.86
CA PHE A 77 15.08 -16.80 -8.53
C PHE A 77 15.01 -16.93 -10.05
N VAL A 78 15.39 -18.06 -10.61
CA VAL A 78 15.39 -18.30 -12.07
C VAL A 78 13.95 -18.27 -12.63
N GLU A 79 12.99 -18.78 -11.89
CA GLU A 79 11.58 -18.78 -12.30
C GLU A 79 10.97 -17.37 -12.26
N THR A 80 11.37 -16.53 -11.31
CA THR A 80 10.75 -15.23 -11.04
C THR A 80 11.52 -14.06 -11.67
N TYR A 81 12.86 -14.04 -11.54
CA TYR A 81 13.71 -12.93 -12.00
C TYR A 81 14.22 -13.17 -13.43
N ASN A 82 13.31 -13.26 -14.36
CA ASN A 82 13.62 -13.40 -15.78
C ASN A 82 13.25 -12.14 -16.58
N ALA A 83 13.77 -12.00 -17.77
CA ALA A 83 13.59 -10.79 -18.61
C ALA A 83 12.11 -10.45 -18.91
N GLY A 84 11.18 -11.42 -18.82
CA GLY A 84 9.76 -11.19 -19.01
C GLY A 84 9.06 -10.55 -17.82
N ASN A 85 9.65 -10.66 -16.62
CA ASN A 85 9.10 -10.17 -15.36
C ASN A 85 9.83 -8.92 -14.83
N LEU A 86 10.71 -8.30 -15.62
CA LEU A 86 11.49 -7.13 -15.19
C LEU A 86 10.99 -5.86 -15.88
N VAL A 87 10.74 -4.84 -15.10
CA VAL A 87 10.56 -3.46 -15.56
C VAL A 87 11.79 -2.65 -15.16
N ILE A 88 12.44 -2.02 -16.12
CA ILE A 88 13.60 -1.16 -15.93
C ILE A 88 13.18 0.28 -16.16
N ALA A 89 13.25 1.10 -15.14
CA ALA A 89 12.98 2.52 -15.21
C ALA A 89 14.21 3.30 -14.75
N ALA A 90 14.47 4.42 -15.42
CA ALA A 90 15.56 5.31 -15.06
C ALA A 90 15.14 6.78 -15.24
N ALA A 91 15.61 7.62 -14.34
CA ALA A 91 15.41 9.06 -14.42
C ALA A 91 16.68 9.79 -14.01
N GLY A 92 16.95 10.95 -14.63
CA GLY A 92 18.15 11.76 -14.38
C GLY A 92 18.95 11.96 -15.66
N ASN A 93 20.27 12.09 -15.54
CA ASN A 93 21.16 12.26 -16.68
C ASN A 93 21.42 10.92 -17.37
N VAL A 94 20.44 10.43 -18.14
CA VAL A 94 20.46 9.14 -18.84
C VAL A 94 19.99 9.31 -20.30
N GLU A 95 20.70 8.65 -21.22
CA GLU A 95 20.30 8.55 -22.61
C GLU A 95 19.53 7.26 -22.85
N HIS A 96 18.28 7.39 -23.31
CA HIS A 96 17.36 6.26 -23.48
C HIS A 96 17.91 5.14 -24.34
N ASP A 97 18.45 5.48 -25.52
CA ASP A 97 18.94 4.49 -26.48
C ASP A 97 20.17 3.75 -25.93
N ALA A 98 21.04 4.43 -25.19
CA ALA A 98 22.17 3.81 -24.53
C ALA A 98 21.77 2.82 -23.44
N LEU A 99 20.75 3.18 -22.62
CA LEU A 99 20.20 2.27 -21.63
C LEU A 99 19.51 1.06 -22.28
N LEU A 100 18.77 1.29 -23.36
CA LEU A 100 18.10 0.23 -24.10
C LEU A 100 19.11 -0.77 -24.70
N GLU A 101 20.23 -0.28 -25.27
CA GLU A 101 21.31 -1.11 -25.81
C GLU A 101 21.97 -1.96 -24.70
N LEU A 102 22.30 -1.33 -23.56
CA LEU A 102 22.84 -2.03 -22.39
C LEU A 102 21.90 -3.11 -21.88
N THR A 103 20.62 -2.81 -21.76
CA THR A 103 19.59 -3.75 -21.35
C THR A 103 19.46 -4.93 -22.30
N ALA A 104 19.37 -4.64 -23.60
CA ALA A 104 19.28 -5.67 -24.63
C ALA A 104 20.51 -6.59 -24.63
N LYS A 105 21.71 -6.03 -24.47
CA LYS A 105 22.96 -6.79 -24.39
C LYS A 105 22.99 -7.70 -23.17
N THR A 106 22.57 -7.21 -22.01
CA THR A 106 22.64 -7.94 -20.74
C THR A 106 21.60 -9.06 -20.66
N PHE A 107 20.36 -8.81 -21.06
CA PHE A 107 19.26 -9.76 -20.91
C PHE A 107 18.92 -10.54 -22.19
N SER A 108 19.62 -10.34 -23.30
CA SER A 108 19.37 -11.05 -24.58
C SER A 108 19.61 -12.55 -24.52
N THR A 109 20.50 -13.00 -23.66
CA THR A 109 20.84 -14.42 -23.49
C THR A 109 19.81 -15.21 -22.68
N GLN A 110 18.89 -14.53 -22.00
CA GLN A 110 17.85 -15.17 -21.18
C GLN A 110 16.51 -15.37 -21.90
N ARG A 111 16.44 -15.08 -23.22
CA ARG A 111 15.20 -15.30 -23.98
C ARG A 111 14.91 -16.80 -24.15
N PRO A 112 13.70 -17.26 -23.75
CA PRO A 112 13.20 -18.53 -24.26
C PRO A 112 13.10 -18.43 -25.78
N GLN A 113 13.69 -19.39 -26.50
CA GLN A 113 13.55 -19.45 -27.96
C GLN A 113 12.09 -19.60 -28.33
N GLY A 114 11.47 -18.60 -28.93
CA GLY A 114 10.19 -18.78 -29.60
C GLY A 114 9.10 -17.72 -29.46
N THR A 115 9.26 -16.64 -28.73
CA THR A 115 8.14 -15.68 -28.54
C THR A 115 8.31 -14.41 -29.36
N ARG A 116 7.35 -14.15 -30.26
CA ARG A 116 7.23 -12.89 -31.03
C ARG A 116 6.82 -11.73 -30.11
N ARG A 117 7.30 -10.53 -30.43
CA ARG A 117 7.13 -9.27 -29.67
C ARG A 117 5.69 -8.91 -29.27
N GLU A 118 4.68 -9.43 -29.94
CA GLU A 118 3.27 -9.11 -29.67
C GLU A 118 2.59 -10.02 -28.61
N THR A 119 3.21 -11.16 -28.27
CA THR A 119 2.62 -12.13 -27.35
C THR A 119 3.10 -11.93 -25.92
N ILE A 120 4.23 -11.24 -25.70
CA ILE A 120 4.88 -11.10 -24.39
C ILE A 120 4.01 -10.29 -23.40
N TYR A 121 3.30 -9.26 -23.88
CA TYR A 121 2.41 -8.46 -23.02
C TYR A 121 1.11 -9.17 -22.59
N LYS A 122 0.69 -10.20 -23.34
CA LYS A 122 -0.54 -10.95 -23.00
C LYS A 122 -0.27 -12.23 -22.21
N ASP A 123 0.86 -12.88 -22.41
CA ASP A 123 1.13 -14.21 -21.82
C ASP A 123 1.95 -14.15 -20.52
N SER A 124 2.79 -13.11 -20.30
CA SER A 124 3.52 -12.96 -19.03
C SER A 124 2.61 -12.51 -17.88
N ALA A 125 1.60 -11.69 -18.18
CA ALA A 125 0.53 -11.41 -17.22
C ALA A 125 -0.30 -12.67 -16.91
N SER A 126 -0.46 -13.60 -17.87
CA SER A 126 -1.34 -14.76 -17.72
C SER A 126 -0.74 -15.93 -16.95
N SER A 127 0.58 -16.10 -16.91
CA SER A 127 1.18 -17.27 -16.24
C SER A 127 1.51 -17.09 -14.76
N ALA A 128 1.71 -15.83 -14.32
CA ALA A 128 1.83 -15.50 -12.90
C ALA A 128 0.46 -15.20 -12.25
N VAL A 129 -0.51 -14.80 -13.06
CA VAL A 129 -1.87 -14.39 -12.64
C VAL A 129 -2.82 -15.58 -12.45
N SER A 130 -2.50 -16.79 -12.95
CA SER A 130 -3.42 -17.93 -12.90
C SER A 130 -3.78 -18.48 -11.51
N ALA A 131 -3.15 -17.98 -10.44
CA ALA A 131 -3.53 -18.28 -9.06
C ALA A 131 -4.27 -17.11 -8.36
N LEU A 132 -4.42 -15.96 -9.03
CA LEU A 132 -4.93 -14.70 -8.47
C LEU A 132 -6.12 -14.15 -9.27
N ASP A 133 -6.83 -14.97 -10.02
CA ASP A 133 -7.89 -14.55 -10.97
C ASP A 133 -9.18 -13.99 -10.32
N LEU A 134 -9.21 -13.84 -9.01
CA LEU A 134 -10.32 -13.18 -8.32
C LEU A 134 -9.75 -12.08 -7.40
N PRO A 135 -10.34 -10.87 -7.43
CA PRO A 135 -9.98 -9.85 -6.46
C PRO A 135 -10.20 -10.42 -5.05
N PRO A 136 -9.34 -10.08 -4.08
CA PRO A 136 -9.44 -10.60 -2.73
C PRO A 136 -10.81 -10.27 -2.14
N SER A 137 -11.46 -11.27 -1.54
CA SER A 137 -12.63 -11.03 -0.72
C SER A 137 -12.17 -10.44 0.61
N LEU A 138 -12.51 -9.19 0.86
CA LEU A 138 -12.16 -8.51 2.09
C LEU A 138 -13.10 -8.95 3.22
N ALA A 139 -12.54 -9.48 4.30
CA ALA A 139 -13.27 -9.65 5.54
C ALA A 139 -13.39 -8.29 6.25
N ALA A 140 -14.38 -8.14 7.14
CA ALA A 140 -14.53 -6.97 7.99
C ALA A 140 -14.31 -7.33 9.48
N PRO A 141 -13.06 -7.65 9.88
CA PRO A 141 -12.76 -8.08 11.25
C PRO A 141 -12.85 -6.94 12.24
N ILE A 142 -13.07 -7.31 13.52
CA ILE A 142 -12.81 -6.47 14.68
C ILE A 142 -11.75 -7.19 15.50
N ILE A 143 -10.55 -6.61 15.60
CA ILE A 143 -9.39 -7.19 16.25
C ILE A 143 -8.99 -6.29 17.41
N ILE A 144 -8.95 -6.85 18.62
CA ILE A 144 -8.41 -6.16 19.80
C ILE A 144 -7.30 -7.04 20.36
N LYS A 145 -6.06 -6.59 20.18
CA LYS A 145 -4.87 -7.29 20.65
C LYS A 145 -4.33 -6.62 21.91
N GLN A 146 -4.36 -7.37 23.01
CA GLN A 146 -3.83 -6.88 24.28
C GLN A 146 -2.30 -6.92 24.31
N ASN A 147 -1.68 -5.77 24.64
CA ASN A 147 -0.27 -5.69 25.01
C ASN A 147 -0.10 -4.66 26.15
N PRO A 148 -0.01 -5.12 27.41
CA PRO A 148 0.06 -4.24 28.58
C PRO A 148 1.40 -3.50 28.72
N ASN A 149 2.38 -3.78 27.88
CA ASN A 149 3.68 -3.12 27.93
C ASN A 149 3.75 -1.87 27.04
N LEU A 150 2.70 -1.60 26.25
CA LEU A 150 2.63 -0.42 25.40
C LEU A 150 2.03 0.76 26.17
N GLU A 151 2.71 1.91 26.10
CA GLU A 151 2.22 3.17 26.67
C GLU A 151 1.08 3.77 25.82
N GLN A 152 1.09 3.49 24.51
CA GLN A 152 0.08 3.95 23.56
C GLN A 152 -0.72 2.77 23.00
N ALA A 153 -1.95 3.06 22.63
CA ALA A 153 -2.79 2.20 21.81
C ALA A 153 -2.67 2.65 20.35
N HIS A 154 -2.47 1.70 19.45
CA HIS A 154 -2.43 1.90 18.00
C HIS A 154 -3.71 1.35 17.39
N LEU A 155 -4.30 2.12 16.47
CA LEU A 155 -5.61 1.85 15.89
C LEU A 155 -5.54 1.87 14.36
N ILE A 156 -6.29 0.96 13.73
CA ILE A 156 -6.61 0.98 12.30
C ILE A 156 -8.13 0.86 12.16
N ILE A 157 -8.73 1.81 11.43
CA ILE A 157 -10.13 1.73 10.98
C ILE A 157 -10.08 1.77 9.45
N ALA A 158 -10.68 0.81 8.78
CA ALA A 158 -10.61 0.76 7.33
C ALA A 158 -11.93 0.34 6.68
N THR A 159 -12.07 0.65 5.41
CA THR A 159 -13.14 0.17 4.53
C THR A 159 -12.56 -0.22 3.18
N PRO A 160 -13.21 -1.10 2.41
CA PRO A 160 -12.88 -1.29 1.01
C PRO A 160 -12.90 0.03 0.26
N LEU A 161 -12.08 0.14 -0.77
CA LEU A 161 -12.03 1.28 -1.67
C LEU A 161 -11.76 0.78 -3.11
N VAL A 162 -11.73 1.67 -4.08
CA VAL A 162 -11.44 1.34 -5.47
C VAL A 162 -10.00 0.88 -5.67
N ALA A 163 -9.77 0.03 -6.66
CA ALA A 163 -8.43 -0.42 -7.06
C ALA A 163 -7.65 0.69 -7.80
N ALA A 164 -6.34 0.54 -7.93
CA ALA A 164 -5.47 1.47 -8.65
C ALA A 164 -5.81 1.60 -10.15
N THR A 165 -6.44 0.58 -10.73
CA THR A 165 -6.90 0.58 -12.12
C THR A 165 -8.24 1.27 -12.35
N ASP A 166 -8.99 1.61 -11.29
CA ASP A 166 -10.25 2.35 -11.38
C ASP A 166 -10.00 3.83 -11.73
N GLU A 167 -10.84 4.40 -12.57
CA GLU A 167 -10.73 5.82 -12.95
C GLU A 167 -10.96 6.77 -11.77
N ARG A 168 -11.73 6.34 -10.75
CA ARG A 168 -12.02 7.11 -9.53
C ARG A 168 -10.87 7.13 -8.51
N ARG A 169 -9.72 6.51 -8.79
CA ARG A 169 -8.56 6.49 -7.87
C ARG A 169 -8.12 7.88 -7.41
N TYR A 170 -8.22 8.90 -8.28
CA TYR A 170 -7.89 10.28 -7.90
C TYR A 170 -8.90 10.87 -6.90
N ALA A 171 -10.18 10.54 -7.03
CA ALA A 171 -11.18 10.91 -6.04
C ALA A 171 -10.94 10.21 -4.69
N ALA A 172 -10.48 8.95 -4.72
CA ALA A 172 -10.10 8.19 -3.53
C ALA A 172 -8.88 8.79 -2.81
N ASP A 173 -7.85 9.20 -3.56
CA ASP A 173 -6.67 9.89 -3.01
C ASP A 173 -7.05 11.25 -2.38
N LEU A 174 -7.86 12.06 -3.07
CA LEU A 174 -8.32 13.34 -2.55
C LEU A 174 -9.21 13.18 -1.32
N LEU A 175 -10.08 12.15 -1.27
CA LEU A 175 -10.87 11.81 -0.10
C LEU A 175 -9.98 11.52 1.10
N SER A 176 -8.96 10.69 0.93
CA SER A 176 -8.03 10.36 2.03
C SER A 176 -7.25 11.59 2.51
N ASN A 177 -6.86 12.49 1.58
CA ASN A 177 -6.21 13.75 1.91
C ASN A 177 -7.12 14.66 2.74
N ILE A 178 -8.38 14.83 2.37
CA ILE A 178 -9.36 15.65 3.08
C ILE A 178 -9.60 15.11 4.49
N ILE A 179 -9.75 13.80 4.62
CA ILE A 179 -10.04 13.18 5.92
C ILE A 179 -8.82 13.19 6.84
N GLY A 180 -7.63 12.80 6.34
CA GLY A 180 -6.46 12.61 7.21
C GLY A 180 -5.09 12.84 6.58
N GLY A 181 -4.99 13.51 5.43
CA GLY A 181 -3.73 13.63 4.68
C GLY A 181 -2.75 14.69 5.19
N GLY A 182 -3.07 15.47 6.21
CA GLY A 182 -2.18 16.51 6.72
C GLY A 182 -2.80 17.37 7.80
N THR A 183 -2.09 18.44 8.20
CA THR A 183 -2.49 19.32 9.31
C THR A 183 -3.81 20.07 9.09
N SER A 184 -4.25 20.25 7.86
CA SER A 184 -5.55 20.87 7.51
C SER A 184 -6.68 19.87 7.38
N SER A 185 -6.41 18.57 7.55
CA SER A 185 -7.41 17.50 7.41
C SER A 185 -8.36 17.45 8.60
N ARG A 186 -9.54 16.87 8.37
CA ARG A 186 -10.61 16.80 9.38
C ARG A 186 -10.18 16.08 10.66
N LEU A 187 -9.54 14.92 10.54
CA LEU A 187 -9.09 14.14 11.70
C LEU A 187 -8.00 14.84 12.49
N TRP A 188 -7.02 15.45 11.80
CA TRP A 188 -5.98 16.20 12.46
C TRP A 188 -6.55 17.35 13.28
N GLN A 189 -7.44 18.15 12.68
CA GLN A 189 -8.07 19.28 13.37
C GLN A 189 -8.89 18.82 14.57
N LYS A 190 -9.78 17.85 14.40
CA LYS A 190 -10.72 17.45 15.46
C LYS A 190 -10.09 16.61 16.57
N ILE A 191 -9.18 15.70 16.22
CA ILE A 191 -8.61 14.75 17.20
C ILE A 191 -7.34 15.34 17.84
N ARG A 192 -6.45 15.94 17.04
CA ARG A 192 -5.18 16.41 17.54
C ARG A 192 -5.21 17.88 17.99
N GLU A 193 -5.66 18.81 17.14
CA GLU A 193 -5.56 20.25 17.44
C GLU A 193 -6.63 20.66 18.46
N GLU A 194 -7.90 20.28 18.29
CA GLU A 194 -8.99 20.72 19.16
C GLU A 194 -9.03 19.97 20.49
N ARG A 195 -8.71 18.66 20.49
CA ARG A 195 -8.91 17.79 21.65
C ARG A 195 -7.64 17.20 22.25
N GLY A 196 -6.53 17.18 21.50
CA GLY A 196 -5.26 16.64 21.98
C GLY A 196 -5.27 15.14 22.28
N LEU A 197 -6.15 14.37 21.62
CA LEU A 197 -6.37 12.95 21.91
C LEU A 197 -5.32 12.04 21.27
N ALA A 198 -4.71 12.44 20.18
CA ALA A 198 -3.72 11.62 19.49
C ALA A 198 -2.53 12.48 19.05
N TYR A 199 -1.32 11.95 19.22
CA TYR A 199 -0.11 12.57 18.69
C TYR A 199 0.01 12.32 17.17
N SER A 200 -0.33 11.11 16.74
CA SER A 200 -0.35 10.67 15.35
C SER A 200 -1.76 10.26 14.97
N VAL A 201 -2.31 10.89 13.94
CA VAL A 201 -3.59 10.54 13.34
C VAL A 201 -3.57 10.92 11.88
N GLY A 202 -4.10 10.05 11.03
CA GLY A 202 -4.15 10.30 9.59
C GLY A 202 -5.05 9.33 8.87
N ALA A 203 -5.16 9.52 7.56
CA ALA A 203 -5.85 8.61 6.66
C ALA A 203 -5.06 8.44 5.36
N SER A 204 -5.20 7.28 4.75
CA SER A 204 -4.58 6.95 3.46
C SER A 204 -5.49 6.08 2.61
N ALA A 205 -5.37 6.20 1.30
CA ALA A 205 -5.90 5.26 0.33
C ALA A 205 -4.76 4.35 -0.15
N VAL A 206 -4.85 3.06 0.16
CA VAL A 206 -3.91 2.04 -0.33
C VAL A 206 -4.60 1.30 -1.46
N MET A 207 -4.07 1.44 -2.67
CA MET A 207 -4.69 0.87 -3.87
C MET A 207 -3.70 -0.05 -4.57
N TYR A 208 -4.04 -1.34 -4.60
CA TYR A 208 -3.37 -2.35 -5.41
C TYR A 208 -4.03 -2.42 -6.80
N GLN A 209 -3.50 -3.25 -7.68
CA GLN A 209 -3.98 -3.37 -9.06
C GLN A 209 -5.46 -3.79 -9.14
N ASP A 210 -5.93 -4.61 -8.21
CA ASP A 210 -7.24 -5.28 -8.20
C ASP A 210 -8.09 -5.01 -6.95
N VAL A 211 -7.53 -4.37 -5.94
CA VAL A 211 -8.21 -4.05 -4.68
C VAL A 211 -7.71 -2.75 -4.09
N GLY A 212 -8.58 -2.03 -3.40
CA GLY A 212 -8.22 -0.83 -2.66
C GLY A 212 -8.83 -0.80 -1.26
N MET A 213 -8.22 -0.01 -0.41
CA MET A 213 -8.61 0.19 0.98
C MET A 213 -8.42 1.65 1.39
N PHE A 214 -9.44 2.23 2.01
CA PHE A 214 -9.31 3.46 2.77
C PHE A 214 -9.00 3.08 4.21
N SER A 215 -8.00 3.70 4.82
CA SER A 215 -7.59 3.42 6.19
C SER A 215 -7.37 4.70 6.96
N ILE A 216 -7.86 4.74 8.20
CA ILE A 216 -7.52 5.72 9.24
C ILE A 216 -6.60 5.02 10.22
N PHE A 217 -5.53 5.68 10.63
CA PHE A 217 -4.61 5.23 11.67
C PHE A 217 -4.48 6.27 12.76
N ALA A 218 -4.32 5.83 14.00
CA ALA A 218 -4.08 6.72 15.14
C ALA A 218 -3.25 6.04 16.23
N GLY A 219 -2.38 6.85 16.89
CA GLY A 219 -1.70 6.51 18.14
C GLY A 219 -2.23 7.39 19.26
N THR A 220 -2.81 6.78 20.30
CA THR A 220 -3.48 7.48 21.40
C THR A 220 -3.22 6.81 22.75
N SER A 221 -3.60 7.47 23.85
CA SER A 221 -3.61 6.84 25.17
C SER A 221 -4.71 5.76 25.26
N PRO A 222 -4.49 4.65 25.97
CA PRO A 222 -5.48 3.57 26.06
C PRO A 222 -6.87 4.01 26.51
N ASP A 223 -6.96 4.95 27.45
CA ASP A 223 -8.20 5.52 27.97
C ASP A 223 -8.96 6.43 27.00
N GLN A 224 -8.32 6.82 25.89
CA GLN A 224 -8.90 7.70 24.86
C GLN A 224 -9.33 6.96 23.59
N VAL A 225 -9.11 5.65 23.52
CA VAL A 225 -9.38 4.84 22.33
C VAL A 225 -10.83 4.96 21.86
N GLU A 226 -11.79 4.83 22.76
CA GLU A 226 -13.21 4.88 22.40
C GLU A 226 -13.61 6.25 21.83
N GLU A 227 -13.11 7.35 22.40
CA GLU A 227 -13.37 8.70 21.92
C GLU A 227 -12.73 8.94 20.53
N VAL A 228 -11.51 8.46 20.32
CA VAL A 228 -10.83 8.56 19.00
C VAL A 228 -11.60 7.77 17.94
N VAL A 229 -12.07 6.56 18.25
CA VAL A 229 -12.87 5.74 17.34
C VAL A 229 -14.21 6.44 17.03
N GLU A 230 -14.90 6.97 18.06
CA GLU A 230 -16.16 7.69 17.86
C GLU A 230 -16.00 8.88 16.93
N LEU A 231 -14.94 9.69 17.11
CA LEU A 231 -14.66 10.85 16.27
C LEU A 231 -14.29 10.43 14.84
N ALA A 232 -13.45 9.41 14.65
CA ALA A 232 -13.09 8.92 13.35
C ALA A 232 -14.31 8.41 12.57
N ILE A 233 -15.16 7.62 13.21
CA ILE A 233 -16.40 7.12 12.61
C ILE A 233 -17.40 8.27 12.35
N ALA A 234 -17.46 9.26 13.22
CA ALA A 234 -18.32 10.44 13.00
C ALA A 234 -17.90 11.21 11.75
N GLU A 235 -16.59 11.36 11.48
CA GLU A 235 -16.12 12.00 10.25
C GLU A 235 -16.43 11.17 9.00
N MET A 236 -16.23 9.85 9.05
CA MET A 236 -16.62 8.97 7.94
C MET A 236 -18.13 9.07 7.65
N ARG A 237 -18.94 9.07 8.69
CA ARG A 237 -20.42 9.25 8.59
C ARG A 237 -20.80 10.60 8.03
N ASP A 238 -20.13 11.66 8.46
CA ASP A 238 -20.41 13.02 7.97
C ASP A 238 -20.10 13.13 6.48
N VAL A 239 -18.94 12.64 6.04
CA VAL A 239 -18.57 12.66 4.62
C VAL A 239 -19.51 11.77 3.79
N ALA A 240 -19.88 10.60 4.29
CA ALA A 240 -20.85 9.72 3.61
C ALA A 240 -22.23 10.37 3.45
N LYS A 241 -22.67 11.14 4.44
CA LYS A 241 -23.99 11.78 4.45
C LYS A 241 -24.02 13.13 3.71
N ASN A 242 -23.03 13.96 3.93
CA ASN A 242 -23.01 15.36 3.53
C ASN A 242 -22.03 15.66 2.40
N GLY A 243 -21.12 14.69 2.08
CA GLY A 243 -20.04 14.91 1.13
C GLY A 243 -18.91 15.77 1.70
N VAL A 244 -18.10 16.31 0.80
CA VAL A 244 -17.03 17.28 1.09
C VAL A 244 -17.42 18.65 0.56
N THR A 245 -16.92 19.72 1.18
CA THR A 245 -17.12 21.08 0.68
C THR A 245 -16.22 21.37 -0.53
N VAL A 246 -16.59 22.36 -1.32
CA VAL A 246 -15.76 22.82 -2.45
C VAL A 246 -14.40 23.30 -1.97
N ASP A 247 -14.36 24.05 -0.86
CA ASP A 247 -13.13 24.59 -0.30
C ASP A 247 -12.16 23.47 0.17
N GLU A 248 -12.68 22.40 0.80
CA GLU A 248 -11.86 21.22 1.17
C GLU A 248 -11.29 20.50 -0.05
N LEU A 249 -12.11 20.33 -1.08
CA LEU A 249 -11.69 19.69 -2.32
C LEU A 249 -10.64 20.53 -3.06
N ASP A 250 -10.85 21.84 -3.15
CA ASP A 250 -9.89 22.75 -3.81
C ASP A 250 -8.55 22.79 -3.07
N LEU A 251 -8.58 22.79 -1.74
CA LEU A 251 -7.36 22.70 -0.92
C LEU A 251 -6.63 21.36 -1.15
N ALA A 252 -7.35 20.23 -1.13
CA ALA A 252 -6.78 18.92 -1.38
C ALA A 252 -6.16 18.80 -2.78
N LYS A 253 -6.84 19.31 -3.82
CA LYS A 253 -6.30 19.40 -5.18
C LYS A 253 -5.01 20.20 -5.25
N ALA A 254 -4.99 21.37 -4.60
CA ALA A 254 -3.82 22.23 -4.58
C ALA A 254 -2.63 21.55 -3.87
N GLN A 255 -2.86 20.89 -2.72
CA GLN A 255 -1.84 20.15 -1.97
C GLN A 255 -1.32 18.96 -2.77
N THR A 256 -2.19 18.15 -3.37
CA THR A 256 -1.81 17.00 -4.18
C THR A 256 -1.02 17.43 -5.42
N THR A 257 -1.47 18.49 -6.11
CA THR A 257 -0.73 19.07 -7.24
C THR A 257 0.65 19.55 -6.83
N ALA A 258 0.77 20.28 -5.72
CA ALA A 258 2.04 20.75 -5.22
C ALA A 258 2.98 19.60 -4.85
N SER A 259 2.48 18.56 -4.19
CA SER A 259 3.24 17.35 -3.85
C SER A 259 3.77 16.63 -5.10
N ILE A 260 2.95 16.48 -6.13
CA ILE A 260 3.36 15.89 -7.41
C ILE A 260 4.46 16.72 -8.06
N LEU A 261 4.28 18.05 -8.15
CA LEU A 261 5.25 18.93 -8.80
C LEU A 261 6.59 18.96 -8.05
N LEU A 262 6.58 19.01 -6.72
CA LEU A 262 7.79 18.93 -5.89
C LEU A 262 8.47 17.56 -6.02
N GLY A 263 7.69 16.48 -6.12
CA GLY A 263 8.22 15.12 -6.33
C GLY A 263 8.93 14.94 -7.67
N LEU A 264 8.69 15.81 -8.68
CA LEU A 264 9.41 15.74 -9.96
C LEU A 264 10.90 16.09 -9.86
N GLU A 265 11.31 16.80 -8.81
CA GLU A 265 12.72 17.13 -8.55
C GLU A 265 13.52 15.93 -8.04
N ASP A 266 12.84 14.93 -7.45
CA ASP A 266 13.45 13.69 -7.00
C ASP A 266 13.56 12.67 -8.14
N SER A 267 14.78 12.41 -8.61
CA SER A 267 15.04 11.45 -9.69
C SER A 267 14.71 10.00 -9.29
N ALA A 268 14.90 9.62 -8.02
CA ALA A 268 14.59 8.28 -7.53
C ALA A 268 13.07 8.07 -7.48
N GLY A 269 12.31 9.00 -6.92
CA GLY A 269 10.85 9.00 -6.92
C GLY A 269 10.27 8.98 -8.35
N ARG A 270 10.87 9.75 -9.26
CA ARG A 270 10.46 9.75 -10.66
C ARG A 270 10.69 8.39 -11.36
N ALA A 271 11.83 7.75 -11.13
CA ALA A 271 12.08 6.42 -11.65
C ALA A 271 11.10 5.38 -11.09
N ALA A 272 10.82 5.44 -9.78
CA ALA A 272 9.83 4.58 -9.13
C ALA A 272 8.42 4.76 -9.73
N THR A 273 7.99 6.01 -9.93
CA THR A 273 6.69 6.33 -10.55
C THR A 273 6.58 5.78 -11.98
N LEU A 274 7.64 5.89 -12.78
CA LEU A 274 7.67 5.31 -14.14
C LEU A 274 7.53 3.78 -14.11
N ALA A 275 8.25 3.11 -13.20
CA ALA A 275 8.16 1.66 -13.05
C ALA A 275 6.76 1.23 -12.57
N GLN A 276 6.22 1.90 -11.55
CA GLN A 276 4.90 1.60 -11.00
C GLN A 276 3.79 1.81 -12.04
N SER A 277 3.86 2.89 -12.82
CA SER A 277 2.90 3.16 -13.89
C SER A 277 2.87 2.04 -14.92
N GLU A 278 4.03 1.55 -15.34
CA GLU A 278 4.13 0.41 -16.26
C GLU A 278 3.59 -0.88 -15.63
N MET A 279 3.96 -1.18 -14.39
CA MET A 279 3.55 -2.42 -13.72
C MET A 279 2.05 -2.47 -13.45
N VAL A 280 1.44 -1.35 -13.04
CA VAL A 280 0.02 -1.30 -12.64
C VAL A 280 -0.90 -1.09 -13.83
N HIS A 281 -0.53 -0.18 -14.74
CA HIS A 281 -1.40 0.26 -15.83
C HIS A 281 -0.99 -0.27 -17.22
N GLY A 282 0.20 -0.88 -17.35
CA GLY A 282 0.75 -1.31 -18.65
C GLY A 282 1.06 -0.15 -19.61
N ARG A 283 1.12 1.08 -19.08
CA ARG A 283 1.40 2.32 -19.81
C ARG A 283 1.92 3.41 -18.90
N GLN A 284 2.52 4.42 -19.49
CA GLN A 284 2.90 5.62 -18.79
C GLN A 284 1.69 6.58 -18.65
N ILE A 285 1.50 7.13 -17.48
CA ILE A 285 0.55 8.22 -17.20
C ILE A 285 1.35 9.51 -17.20
N SER A 286 1.01 10.44 -18.12
CA SER A 286 1.71 11.72 -18.18
C SER A 286 1.32 12.63 -17.03
N LEU A 287 2.19 13.59 -16.68
CA LEU A 287 1.89 14.60 -15.68
C LEU A 287 0.61 15.37 -16.01
N ASP A 288 0.46 15.80 -17.27
CA ASP A 288 -0.71 16.55 -17.72
C ASP A 288 -1.99 15.72 -17.62
N GLU A 289 -1.93 14.43 -17.91
CA GLU A 289 -3.05 13.50 -17.73
C GLU A 289 -3.44 13.40 -16.25
N ALA A 290 -2.47 13.19 -15.37
CA ALA A 290 -2.72 13.09 -13.93
C ALA A 290 -3.31 14.39 -13.36
N LEU A 291 -2.70 15.53 -13.67
CA LEU A 291 -3.18 16.83 -13.20
C LEU A 291 -4.57 17.17 -13.75
N THR A 292 -4.85 16.81 -15.00
CA THR A 292 -6.18 16.99 -15.60
C THR A 292 -7.23 16.16 -14.87
N ALA A 293 -6.92 14.89 -14.58
CA ALA A 293 -7.82 14.01 -13.87
C ALA A 293 -8.08 14.46 -12.42
N ILE A 294 -7.04 14.89 -11.70
CA ILE A 294 -7.16 15.44 -10.33
C ILE A 294 -8.06 16.68 -10.34
N ASN A 295 -7.82 17.60 -11.28
CA ASN A 295 -8.62 18.85 -11.36
C ASN A 295 -10.07 18.59 -11.76
N ALA A 296 -10.35 17.53 -12.51
CA ALA A 296 -11.69 17.16 -12.94
C ALA A 296 -12.56 16.57 -11.82
N VAL A 297 -11.98 16.06 -10.72
CA VAL A 297 -12.74 15.47 -9.61
C VAL A 297 -13.72 16.48 -9.03
N THR A 298 -14.95 16.04 -8.78
CA THR A 298 -16.05 16.84 -8.23
C THR A 298 -16.44 16.40 -6.83
N PRO A 299 -17.09 17.26 -6.01
CA PRO A 299 -17.65 16.83 -4.72
C PRO A 299 -18.65 15.68 -4.84
N ASP A 300 -19.43 15.65 -5.93
CA ASP A 300 -20.41 14.59 -6.19
C ASP A 300 -19.73 13.22 -6.42
N GLU A 301 -18.59 13.19 -7.10
CA GLU A 301 -17.83 11.95 -7.29
C GLU A 301 -17.29 11.41 -5.97
N ILE A 302 -16.76 12.27 -5.09
CA ILE A 302 -16.33 11.88 -3.74
C ILE A 302 -17.52 11.38 -2.92
N HIS A 303 -18.65 12.08 -2.97
CA HIS A 303 -19.85 11.67 -2.27
C HIS A 303 -20.40 10.33 -2.77
N ALA A 304 -20.39 10.09 -4.09
CA ALA A 304 -20.77 8.79 -4.65
C ALA A 304 -19.84 7.68 -4.18
N LEU A 305 -18.53 7.93 -4.16
CA LEU A 305 -17.51 6.98 -3.69
C LEU A 305 -17.71 6.61 -2.22
N THR A 306 -17.97 7.60 -1.35
CA THR A 306 -18.19 7.34 0.09
C THR A 306 -19.51 6.61 0.34
N ASN A 307 -20.57 6.93 -0.39
CA ASN A 307 -21.84 6.18 -0.30
C ASN A 307 -21.74 4.73 -0.74
N GLU A 308 -20.82 4.41 -1.65
CA GLU A 308 -20.57 3.05 -2.11
C GLU A 308 -19.77 2.25 -1.07
N HIS A 309 -18.71 2.86 -0.50
CA HIS A 309 -17.70 2.15 0.28
C HIS A 309 -17.81 2.31 1.79
N PHE A 310 -18.26 3.47 2.30
CA PHE A 310 -18.41 3.71 3.73
C PHE A 310 -19.72 3.13 4.25
N ARG A 311 -19.70 1.83 4.54
CA ARG A 311 -20.85 1.07 5.03
C ARG A 311 -20.49 0.33 6.30
N THR A 312 -21.37 0.39 7.30
CA THR A 312 -21.17 -0.23 8.62
C THR A 312 -20.69 -1.68 8.55
N GLU A 313 -21.29 -2.48 7.66
CA GLU A 313 -20.94 -3.89 7.49
C GLU A 313 -19.53 -4.14 6.97
N ASN A 314 -18.96 -3.15 6.28
CA ASN A 314 -17.64 -3.25 5.64
C ASN A 314 -16.53 -2.63 6.50
N VAL A 315 -16.85 -1.96 7.62
CA VAL A 315 -15.83 -1.35 8.47
C VAL A 315 -14.99 -2.43 9.14
N MET A 316 -13.70 -2.33 8.96
CA MET A 316 -12.66 -3.15 9.58
C MET A 316 -12.08 -2.36 10.74
N PHE A 317 -11.77 -3.02 11.83
CA PHE A 317 -11.15 -2.40 13.00
C PHE A 317 -10.04 -3.27 13.55
N ALA A 318 -8.92 -2.66 13.88
CA ALA A 318 -7.86 -3.30 14.64
C ALA A 318 -7.29 -2.34 15.67
N ALA A 319 -6.97 -2.86 16.85
CA ALA A 319 -6.32 -2.12 17.93
C ALA A 319 -5.29 -2.98 18.66
N LEU A 320 -4.17 -2.38 19.01
CA LEU A 320 -3.07 -2.99 19.78
C LEU A 320 -2.65 -2.03 20.90
N GLY A 321 -2.64 -2.49 22.14
CA GLY A 321 -2.26 -1.68 23.31
C GLY A 321 -2.70 -2.30 24.63
N ASP A 322 -2.64 -1.55 25.74
CA ASP A 322 -3.23 -1.95 27.03
C ASP A 322 -4.74 -1.65 27.03
N LEU A 323 -5.50 -2.55 26.41
CA LEU A 323 -6.91 -2.39 26.06
C LEU A 323 -7.87 -3.23 26.90
N LYS A 324 -7.53 -3.54 28.17
CA LYS A 324 -8.26 -4.47 29.04
C LYS A 324 -9.75 -4.15 29.19
N ASP A 325 -10.07 -2.85 29.25
CA ASP A 325 -11.42 -2.36 29.52
C ASP A 325 -12.12 -1.82 28.27
N ILE A 326 -11.46 -1.95 27.09
CA ILE A 326 -11.97 -1.43 25.82
C ILE A 326 -12.83 -2.48 25.12
N THR A 327 -14.05 -2.07 24.79
CA THR A 327 -14.98 -2.91 24.04
C THR A 327 -15.48 -2.16 22.82
N ILE A 328 -14.93 -2.49 21.66
CA ILE A 328 -15.40 -1.98 20.38
C ILE A 328 -16.17 -3.07 19.66
N GLY A 329 -17.47 -2.88 19.51
CA GLY A 329 -18.36 -3.71 18.74
C GLY A 329 -18.79 -3.05 17.43
N ARG A 330 -19.56 -3.75 16.61
CA ARG A 330 -20.05 -3.22 15.33
C ARG A 330 -20.89 -1.95 15.48
N GLU A 331 -21.56 -1.80 16.60
CA GLU A 331 -22.37 -0.62 16.96
C GLU A 331 -21.54 0.65 17.08
N HIS A 332 -20.28 0.57 17.52
CA HIS A 332 -19.35 1.70 17.60
C HIS A 332 -18.80 2.10 16.23
N LEU A 333 -18.88 1.19 15.25
CA LEU A 333 -18.39 1.35 13.88
C LEU A 333 -19.51 1.71 12.89
N ALA A 334 -20.66 2.16 13.37
CA ALA A 334 -21.83 2.48 12.54
C ALA A 334 -21.61 3.79 11.75
N ILE A 335 -21.69 3.70 10.42
CA ILE A 335 -21.60 4.82 9.47
C ILE A 335 -22.99 5.19 8.97
#